data_18a4cdad0d39aa82a9d8159eed8c0543
#
_entry.id   18a4cdad0d39aa82a9d8159eed8c0543
#
_cell.length_a   1.000
_cell.length_b   1.000
_cell.length_c   1.000
_cell.angle_alpha   90.00
_cell.angle_beta   90.00
_cell.angle_gamma   90.00
#
_symmetry.space_group_name_H-M   'P 1'
#
loop_
_entity.id
_entity.type
_entity.pdbx_description
1 polymer ?
#
loop_
_entity_poly.entity_id
_entity_poly.type
_entity_poly.pdbx_seq_one_letter_code
_entity_poly.pdbx_strand_id
1 'polypeptide(L)'
;EIYDFYQSTIKNIDGLSLSKVPEYAHNNHWLNLLQIDSKVYNEDREVLMKRLEENGIQTRPVWKLNHEQKPYKDCQYYKVEKAKKLVENSLCLPSSSNLSNENLNKIVSVLNG
;
A
#
# COMPACT_ATOMS: atom_id res chain seq x y z
N GLU A 1 -0.77 15.76 -5.21
CA GLU A 1 -1.42 15.47 -6.51
C GLU A 1 -1.65 13.96 -6.69
N ILE A 2 -0.63 13.07 -6.79
CA ILE A 2 -0.83 11.62 -6.94
C ILE A 2 -1.54 11.02 -5.71
N TYR A 3 -1.11 11.37 -4.51
CA TYR A 3 -1.76 10.95 -3.27
C TYR A 3 -3.23 11.37 -3.20
N ASP A 4 -3.55 12.61 -3.54
CA ASP A 4 -4.92 13.14 -3.51
C ASP A 4 -5.82 12.42 -4.53
N PHE A 5 -5.25 12.08 -5.70
CA PHE A 5 -5.93 11.28 -6.70
C PHE A 5 -6.27 9.88 -6.16
N TYR A 6 -5.30 9.18 -5.61
CA TYR A 6 -5.56 7.87 -5.00
C TYR A 6 -6.53 7.97 -3.83
N GLN A 7 -6.39 8.97 -2.96
CA GLN A 7 -7.27 9.15 -1.82
C GLN A 7 -8.72 9.39 -2.26
N SER A 8 -8.95 10.19 -3.29
CA SER A 8 -10.30 10.50 -3.78
C SER A 8 -10.97 9.32 -4.48
N THR A 9 -10.20 8.46 -5.12
CA THR A 9 -10.72 7.32 -5.90
C THR A 9 -10.82 6.04 -5.07
N ILE A 10 -9.79 5.68 -4.33
CA ILE A 10 -9.72 4.43 -3.55
C ILE A 10 -10.73 4.41 -2.39
N LYS A 11 -11.09 5.56 -1.81
CA LYS A 11 -12.10 5.64 -0.74
C LYS A 11 -13.46 5.05 -1.11
N ASN A 12 -13.73 4.89 -2.40
CA ASN A 12 -14.99 4.33 -2.92
C ASN A 12 -14.88 2.82 -3.20
N ILE A 13 -13.75 2.20 -2.92
CA ILE A 13 -13.52 0.76 -3.12
C ILE A 13 -13.55 0.10 -1.73
N ASP A 14 -14.56 -0.73 -1.49
CA ASP A 14 -14.71 -1.40 -0.22
C ASP A 14 -13.50 -2.31 0.10
N GLY A 15 -13.02 -2.23 1.33
CA GLY A 15 -11.87 -3.01 1.79
C GLY A 15 -10.50 -2.43 1.42
N LEU A 16 -10.45 -1.32 0.68
CA LEU A 16 -9.21 -0.60 0.39
C LEU A 16 -9.17 0.76 1.08
N SER A 17 -7.98 1.14 1.54
CA SER A 17 -7.75 2.48 2.10
C SER A 17 -6.30 2.90 1.95
N LEU A 18 -6.03 4.20 1.91
CA LEU A 18 -4.66 4.72 2.02
C LEU A 18 -4.29 4.99 3.48
N SER A 19 -3.02 4.83 3.79
CA SER A 19 -2.47 5.27 5.07
C SER A 19 -2.67 6.76 5.27
N LYS A 20 -3.29 7.13 6.39
CA LYS A 20 -3.56 8.52 6.73
C LYS A 20 -2.28 9.22 7.23
N VAL A 21 -2.15 10.48 6.88
CA VAL A 21 -1.13 11.38 7.45
C VAL A 21 -1.74 12.08 8.65
N PRO A 22 -1.10 12.07 9.84
CA PRO A 22 -1.56 12.83 10.98
C PRO A 22 -1.58 14.34 10.68
N GLU A 23 -2.54 15.08 11.25
CA GLU A 23 -2.72 16.51 10.99
C GLU A 23 -1.49 17.36 11.35
N TYR A 24 -0.70 16.92 12.33
CA TYR A 24 0.53 17.60 12.74
C TYR A 24 1.74 17.32 11.85
N ALA A 25 1.61 16.46 10.83
CA ALA A 25 2.73 16.00 10.00
C ALA A 25 2.56 16.43 8.54
N HIS A 26 3.66 16.88 7.93
CA HIS A 26 3.75 17.08 6.48
C HIS A 26 4.45 15.89 5.84
N ASN A 27 3.74 15.18 4.96
CA ASN A 27 4.30 14.05 4.22
C ASN A 27 4.62 14.48 2.78
N ASN A 28 5.77 14.08 2.28
CA ASN A 28 6.14 14.29 0.88
C ASN A 28 5.48 13.29 -0.09
N HIS A 29 4.73 12.33 0.45
CA HIS A 29 4.04 11.26 -0.32
C HIS A 29 4.95 10.48 -1.29
N TRP A 30 6.21 10.31 -0.89
CA TRP A 30 7.16 9.49 -1.66
C TRP A 30 6.62 8.08 -1.91
N LEU A 31 5.94 7.51 -0.94
CA LEU A 31 5.27 6.22 -1.05
C LEU A 31 3.79 6.35 -0.70
N ASN A 32 2.95 5.78 -1.53
CA ASN A 32 1.52 5.67 -1.29
C ASN A 32 1.21 4.24 -0.82
N LEU A 33 0.94 4.10 0.49
CA LEU A 33 0.64 2.82 1.11
C LEU A 33 -0.85 2.51 1.01
N LEU A 34 -1.17 1.47 0.24
CA LEU A 34 -2.50 0.87 0.18
C LEU A 34 -2.62 -0.16 1.30
N GLN A 35 -3.66 -0.03 2.11
CA GLN A 35 -4.05 -1.00 3.13
C GLN A 35 -5.24 -1.81 2.62
N ILE A 36 -5.20 -3.12 2.84
CA ILE A 36 -6.17 -4.08 2.31
C ILE A 36 -6.85 -4.80 3.49
N ASP A 37 -8.15 -4.68 3.58
CA ASP A 37 -8.97 -5.57 4.39
C ASP A 37 -9.44 -6.74 3.52
N SER A 38 -8.71 -7.85 3.57
CA SER A 38 -8.95 -9.02 2.72
C SER A 38 -10.31 -9.68 2.93
N LYS A 39 -10.96 -9.44 4.08
CA LYS A 39 -12.30 -9.96 4.36
C LYS A 39 -13.39 -9.20 3.62
N VAL A 40 -13.16 -7.92 3.34
CA VAL A 40 -14.11 -7.04 2.64
C VAL A 40 -13.77 -6.98 1.16
N TYR A 41 -12.48 -6.84 0.83
CA TYR A 41 -11.99 -6.76 -0.56
C TYR A 41 -12.00 -8.12 -1.29
N ASN A 42 -12.08 -9.23 -0.56
CA ASN A 42 -12.04 -10.61 -1.07
C ASN A 42 -10.73 -11.04 -1.74
N GLU A 43 -9.69 -10.25 -1.66
CA GLU A 43 -8.33 -10.60 -2.07
C GLU A 43 -7.34 -10.20 -0.98
N ASP A 44 -6.30 -10.98 -0.81
CA ASP A 44 -5.18 -10.60 0.03
C ASP A 44 -4.13 -9.81 -0.78
N ARG A 45 -3.09 -9.35 -0.08
CA ARG A 45 -2.02 -8.56 -0.69
C ARG A 45 -1.33 -9.29 -1.85
N GLU A 46 -1.07 -10.58 -1.71
CA GLU A 46 -0.31 -11.36 -2.70
C GLU A 46 -1.14 -11.56 -3.98
N VAL A 47 -2.42 -11.86 -3.82
CA VAL A 47 -3.36 -11.99 -4.95
C VAL A 47 -3.48 -10.66 -5.70
N LEU A 48 -3.66 -9.56 -4.96
CA LEU A 48 -3.75 -8.23 -5.57
C LEU A 48 -2.45 -7.81 -6.27
N MET A 49 -1.29 -8.07 -5.67
CA MET A 49 0.01 -7.79 -6.29
C MET A 49 0.17 -8.52 -7.61
N LYS A 50 -0.20 -9.80 -7.66
CA LYS A 50 -0.14 -10.61 -8.87
C LYS A 50 -1.07 -10.07 -9.96
N ARG A 51 -2.32 -9.72 -9.61
CA ARG A 51 -3.28 -9.13 -10.54
C ARG A 51 -2.80 -7.80 -11.11
N LEU A 52 -2.20 -6.94 -10.29
CA LEU A 52 -1.58 -5.70 -10.73
C LEU A 52 -0.41 -5.95 -11.69
N GLU A 53 0.47 -6.90 -11.38
CA GLU A 53 1.61 -7.28 -12.23
C GLU A 53 1.15 -7.83 -13.59
N GLU A 54 0.14 -8.68 -13.63
CA GLU A 54 -0.47 -9.21 -14.86
C GLU A 54 -1.05 -8.09 -15.75
N ASN A 55 -1.43 -6.97 -15.17
CA ASN A 55 -1.86 -5.75 -15.88
C ASN A 55 -0.72 -4.76 -16.17
N GLY A 56 0.54 -5.16 -15.93
CA GLY A 56 1.71 -4.33 -16.17
C GLY A 56 1.91 -3.21 -15.14
N ILE A 57 1.31 -3.34 -13.95
CA ILE A 57 1.42 -2.38 -12.85
C ILE A 57 2.36 -2.95 -11.80
N GLN A 58 3.55 -2.37 -11.69
CA GLN A 58 4.53 -2.78 -10.69
C GLN A 58 4.20 -2.17 -9.33
N THR A 59 3.99 -3.02 -8.33
CA THR A 59 3.83 -2.66 -6.93
C THR A 59 4.91 -3.31 -6.08
N ARG A 60 5.03 -2.89 -4.83
CA ARG A 60 6.02 -3.47 -3.90
C ARG A 60 5.39 -3.71 -2.53
N PRO A 61 5.70 -4.83 -1.87
CA PRO A 61 5.33 -5.00 -0.48
C PRO A 61 6.02 -3.95 0.40
N VAL A 62 5.43 -3.66 1.55
CA VAL A 62 6.08 -2.83 2.57
C VAL A 62 7.31 -3.57 3.10
N TRP A 63 8.34 -2.83 3.50
CA TRP A 63 9.58 -3.41 4.04
C TRP A 63 9.33 -4.31 5.24
N LYS A 64 10.11 -5.40 5.30
CA LYS A 64 10.14 -6.27 6.48
C LYS A 64 10.50 -5.49 7.73
N LEU A 65 9.88 -5.86 8.84
CA LEU A 65 10.18 -5.27 10.14
C LEU A 65 11.64 -5.52 10.54
N ASN A 66 12.26 -4.53 11.16
CA ASN A 66 13.69 -4.58 11.48
C ASN A 66 14.06 -5.79 12.33
N HIS A 67 13.26 -6.14 13.35
CA HIS A 67 13.52 -7.30 14.21
C HIS A 67 13.39 -8.67 13.51
N GLU A 68 12.81 -8.72 12.31
CA GLU A 68 12.75 -9.93 11.46
C GLU A 68 13.93 -10.03 10.50
N GLN A 69 14.76 -9.00 10.39
CA GLN A 69 15.94 -9.00 9.53
C GLN A 69 17.14 -9.61 10.22
N LYS A 70 17.98 -10.33 9.46
CA LYS A 70 19.15 -11.05 10.00
C LYS A 70 20.02 -10.26 10.97
N PRO A 71 20.38 -8.97 10.70
CA PRO A 71 21.25 -8.22 11.61
C PRO A 71 20.61 -7.89 12.97
N TYR A 72 19.29 -7.94 13.08
CA TYR A 72 18.54 -7.50 14.27
C TYR A 72 17.74 -8.60 14.94
N LYS A 73 17.90 -9.86 14.47
CA LYS A 73 17.10 -11.00 14.93
C LYS A 73 17.20 -11.25 16.43
N ASP A 74 18.35 -10.94 17.01
CA ASP A 74 18.63 -11.12 18.46
C ASP A 74 18.44 -9.82 19.26
N CYS A 75 17.96 -8.75 18.63
CA CYS A 75 17.66 -7.48 19.28
C CYS A 75 16.30 -7.52 19.98
N GLN A 76 16.17 -6.76 21.06
CA GLN A 76 14.90 -6.59 21.76
C GLN A 76 13.89 -5.85 20.87
N TYR A 77 12.63 -6.26 20.95
CA TYR A 77 11.50 -5.56 20.32
C TYR A 77 10.29 -5.56 21.27
N TYR A 78 9.41 -4.60 21.11
CA TYR A 78 8.29 -4.42 22.02
C TYR A 78 7.03 -3.99 21.27
N LYS A 79 5.91 -4.72 21.51
CA LYS A 79 4.56 -4.43 20.98
C LYS A 79 4.51 -4.17 19.47
N VAL A 80 5.07 -5.09 18.66
CA VAL A 80 5.15 -4.96 17.18
C VAL A 80 3.99 -5.63 16.44
N GLU A 81 2.98 -6.15 17.10
CA GLU A 81 1.88 -6.91 16.53
C GLU A 81 1.07 -6.07 15.50
N LYS A 82 0.84 -4.78 15.80
CA LYS A 82 0.19 -3.85 14.85
C LYS A 82 1.04 -3.62 13.62
N ALA A 83 2.35 -3.44 13.79
CA ALA A 83 3.28 -3.25 12.69
C ALA A 83 3.31 -4.48 11.77
N LYS A 84 3.30 -5.69 12.35
CA LYS A 84 3.24 -6.93 11.59
C LYS A 84 1.97 -7.00 10.71
N LYS A 85 0.80 -6.76 11.29
CA LYS A 85 -0.46 -6.72 10.53
C LYS A 85 -0.44 -5.68 9.41
N LEU A 86 0.11 -4.48 9.66
CA LEU A 86 0.24 -3.45 8.64
C LEU A 86 1.14 -3.90 7.49
N VAL A 87 2.28 -4.52 7.77
CA VAL A 87 3.19 -5.04 6.73
C VAL A 87 2.51 -6.14 5.92
N GLU A 88 1.80 -7.07 6.58
CA GLU A 88 1.12 -8.19 5.90
C GLU A 88 -0.02 -7.74 4.99
N ASN A 89 -0.71 -6.66 5.34
CA ASN A 89 -1.92 -6.18 4.65
C ASN A 89 -1.71 -4.87 3.86
N SER A 90 -0.48 -4.49 3.58
CA SER A 90 -0.21 -3.26 2.85
C SER A 90 0.76 -3.47 1.70
N LEU A 91 0.57 -2.69 0.66
CA LEU A 91 1.50 -2.61 -0.47
C LEU A 91 1.72 -1.14 -0.91
N CYS A 92 2.86 -0.89 -1.55
CA CYS A 92 3.19 0.41 -2.11
C CYS A 92 2.65 0.50 -3.54
N LEU A 93 1.76 1.46 -3.78
CA LEU A 93 1.30 1.80 -5.13
C LEU A 93 2.36 2.61 -5.88
N PRO A 94 2.35 2.60 -7.22
CA PRO A 94 3.21 3.46 -8.01
C PRO A 94 3.07 4.94 -7.61
N SER A 95 4.19 5.63 -7.41
CA SER A 95 4.22 7.02 -6.93
C SER A 95 5.24 7.90 -7.67
N SER A 96 5.72 7.45 -8.83
CA SER A 96 6.64 8.23 -9.67
C SER A 96 6.01 9.54 -10.12
N SER A 97 6.76 10.63 -10.05
CA SER A 97 6.29 11.98 -10.45
C SER A 97 5.96 12.12 -11.95
N ASN A 98 6.37 11.15 -12.76
CA ASN A 98 6.08 11.09 -14.20
C ASN A 98 4.86 10.20 -14.56
N LEU A 99 4.09 9.74 -13.59
CA LEU A 99 2.86 9.00 -13.84
C LEU A 99 1.83 9.91 -14.54
N SER A 100 1.37 9.47 -15.71
CA SER A 100 0.29 10.16 -16.42
C SER A 100 -1.07 9.89 -15.76
N ASN A 101 -2.05 10.77 -16.01
CA ASN A 101 -3.42 10.54 -15.56
C ASN A 101 -4.02 9.25 -16.14
N GLU A 102 -3.63 8.86 -17.34
CA GLU A 102 -4.03 7.59 -17.95
C GLU A 102 -3.53 6.40 -17.14
N ASN A 103 -2.25 6.42 -16.73
CA ASN A 103 -1.67 5.38 -15.89
C ASN A 103 -2.33 5.33 -14.50
N LEU A 104 -2.61 6.48 -13.89
CA LEU A 104 -3.32 6.56 -12.61
C LEU A 104 -4.73 5.96 -12.71
N ASN A 105 -5.48 6.31 -13.78
CA ASN A 105 -6.81 5.75 -14.01
C ASN A 105 -6.76 4.24 -14.27
N LYS A 106 -5.75 3.75 -15.01
CA LYS A 106 -5.54 2.31 -15.22
C LYS A 106 -5.31 1.58 -13.89
N ILE A 107 -4.46 2.13 -13.01
CA ILE A 107 -4.20 1.54 -11.69
C ILE A 107 -5.51 1.41 -10.89
N VAL A 108 -6.29 2.49 -10.80
CA VAL A 108 -7.56 2.48 -10.07
C VAL A 108 -8.58 1.55 -10.70
N SER A 109 -8.65 1.48 -12.03
CA SER A 109 -9.51 0.53 -12.73
C SER A 109 -9.18 -0.92 -12.35
N VAL A 110 -7.90 -1.28 -12.31
CA VAL A 110 -7.48 -2.62 -11.89
C VAL A 110 -7.75 -2.86 -10.40
N LEU A 111 -7.64 -1.84 -9.53
CA LEU A 111 -8.01 -1.98 -8.11
C LEU A 111 -9.51 -2.19 -7.90
N ASN A 112 -10.34 -1.67 -8.78
CA ASN A 112 -11.80 -1.79 -8.67
C ASN A 112 -12.35 -3.14 -9.19
N GLY A 113 -11.55 -3.90 -9.88
CA GLY A 113 -11.89 -5.23 -10.41
C GLY A 113 -12.50 -5.20 -11.80
#